data_e99cde3db380febefd2a29eef1739813
#
_entry.id   e99cde3db380febefd2a29eef1739813
#
_cell.length_a   1.000
_cell.length_b   1.000
_cell.length_c   1.000
_cell.angle_alpha   90.00
_cell.angle_beta   90.00
_cell.angle_gamma   90.00
#
_symmetry.space_group_name_H-M   'P 1'
#
loop_
_entity.id
_entity.type
_entity.pdbx_description
1 polymer ?
#
loop_
_entity_poly.entity_id
_entity_poly.type
_entity_poly.pdbx_seq_one_letter_code
_entity_poly.pdbx_strand_id
1 'polypeptide(L)'
;MEDSLDWISYRAESGIPQELEKDFALLVDAVIDPIEQLSGLVVQARLYFKKFSEKQRVVVKNIIHTLRQQEHEADKFEDIIKKKVFNLEADAVTIFHLVRLAETIGSIADHAQNAGDMMRAMLAK
;
A
#
# COMPACT_ATOMS: atom_id res chain seq x y z
N MET A 1 4.37 -2.33 -9.88
CA MET A 1 3.06 -1.71 -10.05
C MET A 1 2.41 -2.02 -11.39
N GLU A 2 3.13 -1.90 -12.49
CA GLU A 2 2.62 -2.29 -13.82
C GLU A 2 2.19 -3.75 -13.85
N ASP A 3 2.96 -4.64 -13.26
CA ASP A 3 2.64 -6.07 -13.24
C ASP A 3 1.30 -6.35 -12.57
N SER A 4 0.97 -5.62 -11.49
CA SER A 4 -0.31 -5.77 -10.82
C SER A 4 -1.47 -5.28 -11.67
N LEU A 5 -1.29 -4.16 -12.38
CA LEU A 5 -2.31 -3.59 -13.26
C LEU A 5 -2.56 -4.50 -14.47
N ASP A 6 -1.49 -5.01 -15.09
CA ASP A 6 -1.59 -5.95 -16.19
C ASP A 6 -2.32 -7.23 -15.76
N TRP A 7 -2.03 -7.70 -14.56
CA TRP A 7 -2.63 -8.88 -14.00
C TRP A 7 -4.13 -8.69 -13.74
N ILE A 8 -4.53 -7.53 -13.21
CA ILE A 8 -5.94 -7.17 -13.00
C ILE A 8 -6.68 -7.16 -14.34
N SER A 9 -6.11 -6.52 -15.34
CA SER A 9 -6.71 -6.45 -16.67
C SER A 9 -6.92 -7.84 -17.27
N TYR A 10 -5.89 -8.70 -17.18
CA TYR A 10 -5.96 -10.08 -17.65
C TYR A 10 -7.07 -10.86 -16.94
N ARG A 11 -7.15 -10.75 -15.63
CA ARG A 11 -8.14 -11.48 -14.83
C ARG A 11 -9.55 -10.93 -14.97
N ALA A 12 -9.72 -9.67 -15.27
CA ALA A 12 -11.03 -9.09 -15.56
C ALA A 12 -11.65 -9.78 -16.78
N GLU A 13 -10.83 -10.13 -17.80
CA GLU A 13 -11.28 -10.87 -18.98
C GLU A 13 -11.60 -12.32 -18.64
N SER A 14 -10.83 -12.96 -17.75
CA SER A 14 -11.01 -14.36 -17.37
C SER A 14 -11.87 -14.56 -16.12
N GLY A 15 -12.38 -13.47 -15.54
CA GLY A 15 -13.37 -13.50 -14.46
C GLY A 15 -12.82 -13.43 -13.05
N ILE A 16 -12.38 -12.24 -12.59
CA ILE A 16 -12.29 -12.00 -11.15
C ILE A 16 -13.73 -12.13 -10.62
N PRO A 17 -13.97 -12.93 -9.56
CA PRO A 17 -15.30 -13.04 -9.01
C PRO A 17 -15.90 -11.68 -8.68
N GLN A 18 -17.12 -11.44 -9.11
CA GLN A 18 -17.80 -10.16 -8.93
C GLN A 18 -17.83 -9.71 -7.47
N GLU A 19 -17.99 -10.65 -6.56
CA GLU A 19 -18.01 -10.39 -5.12
C GLU A 19 -16.68 -9.82 -4.58
N LEU A 20 -15.58 -9.96 -5.32
CA LEU A 20 -14.27 -9.44 -4.94
C LEU A 20 -13.87 -8.15 -5.66
N GLU A 21 -14.56 -7.78 -6.72
CA GLU A 21 -14.22 -6.58 -7.52
C GLU A 21 -14.20 -5.32 -6.65
N LYS A 22 -15.21 -5.15 -5.82
CA LYS A 22 -15.29 -3.99 -4.92
C LYS A 22 -14.16 -4.00 -3.90
N ASP A 23 -13.86 -5.16 -3.33
CA ASP A 23 -12.80 -5.28 -2.34
C ASP A 23 -11.42 -4.98 -2.93
N PHE A 24 -11.15 -5.46 -4.14
CA PHE A 24 -9.91 -5.13 -4.84
C PHE A 24 -9.82 -3.64 -5.18
N ALA A 25 -10.92 -3.03 -5.61
CA ALA A 25 -10.96 -1.60 -5.86
C ALA A 25 -10.65 -0.79 -4.60
N LEU A 26 -11.20 -1.20 -3.45
CA LEU A 26 -10.92 -0.55 -2.17
C LEU A 26 -9.44 -0.70 -1.77
N LEU A 27 -8.85 -1.87 -2.02
CA LEU A 27 -7.44 -2.08 -1.74
C LEU A 27 -6.56 -1.20 -2.62
N VAL A 28 -6.85 -1.13 -3.92
CA VAL A 28 -6.10 -0.27 -4.85
C VAL A 28 -6.18 1.19 -4.40
N ASP A 29 -7.38 1.66 -4.05
CA ASP A 29 -7.55 3.04 -3.55
C ASP A 29 -6.75 3.26 -2.27
N ALA A 30 -6.74 2.29 -1.37
CA ALA A 30 -6.02 2.39 -0.10
C ALA A 30 -4.50 2.47 -0.27
N VAL A 31 -3.93 1.88 -1.31
CA VAL A 31 -2.48 1.94 -1.54
C VAL A 31 -2.04 3.18 -2.31
N ILE A 32 -2.96 3.88 -2.96
CA ILE A 32 -2.65 5.15 -3.62
C ILE A 32 -2.23 6.21 -2.59
N ASP A 33 -2.92 6.28 -1.45
CA ASP A 33 -2.63 7.26 -0.40
C ASP A 33 -1.19 7.19 0.11
N PRO A 34 -0.63 6.02 0.48
CA PRO A 34 0.78 5.91 0.86
C PRO A 34 1.75 6.37 -0.23
N ILE A 35 1.42 6.14 -1.49
CA ILE A 35 2.27 6.59 -2.61
C ILE A 35 2.33 8.12 -2.63
N GLU A 36 1.19 8.78 -2.49
CA GLU A 36 1.11 10.25 -2.46
C GLU A 36 1.82 10.81 -1.23
N GLN A 37 1.65 10.17 -0.07
CA GLN A 37 2.34 10.57 1.17
C GLN A 37 3.86 10.42 1.03
N LEU A 38 4.33 9.36 0.40
CA LEU A 38 5.76 9.16 0.19
C LEU A 38 6.35 10.26 -0.67
N SER A 39 5.65 10.70 -1.71
CA SER A 39 6.07 11.83 -2.54
C SER A 39 6.21 13.10 -1.69
N GLY A 40 5.23 13.40 -0.85
CA GLY A 40 5.27 14.54 0.07
C GLY A 40 6.40 14.42 1.09
N LEU A 41 6.64 13.20 1.59
CA LEU A 41 7.73 12.93 2.53
C LEU A 41 9.09 13.29 1.93
N VAL A 42 9.34 12.88 0.69
CA VAL A 42 10.61 13.16 0.01
C VAL A 42 10.84 14.68 -0.09
N VAL A 43 9.81 15.43 -0.49
CA VAL A 43 9.90 16.89 -0.61
C VAL A 43 10.19 17.53 0.77
N GLN A 44 9.47 17.15 1.80
CA GLN A 44 9.62 17.75 3.13
C GLN A 44 10.94 17.34 3.79
N ALA A 45 11.37 16.10 3.60
CA ALA A 45 12.66 15.63 4.12
C ALA A 45 13.82 16.37 3.47
N ARG A 46 13.72 16.65 2.17
CA ARG A 46 14.74 17.45 1.46
C ARG A 46 14.88 18.85 2.09
N LEU A 47 13.77 19.48 2.43
CA LEU A 47 13.78 20.78 3.09
C LEU A 47 14.40 20.70 4.48
N TYR A 48 14.07 19.65 5.25
CA TYR A 48 14.66 19.44 6.56
C TYR A 48 16.18 19.30 6.48
N PHE A 49 16.69 18.49 5.57
CA PHE A 49 18.13 18.24 5.45
C PHE A 49 18.91 19.47 4.97
N LYS A 50 18.25 20.45 4.39
CA LYS A 50 18.89 21.72 4.02
C LYS A 50 19.07 22.66 5.22
N LYS A 51 18.11 22.70 6.13
CA LYS A 51 18.08 23.69 7.21
C LYS A 51 18.10 23.11 8.62
N PHE A 52 17.81 21.82 8.79
CA PHE A 52 17.71 21.14 10.08
C PHE A 52 16.75 21.86 11.05
N SER A 53 15.68 22.45 10.53
CA SER A 53 14.69 23.18 11.32
C SER A 53 13.81 22.20 12.13
N GLU A 54 13.59 22.49 13.41
CA GLU A 54 12.69 21.68 14.24
C GLU A 54 11.26 21.68 13.70
N LYS A 55 10.81 22.81 13.16
CA LYS A 55 9.49 22.90 12.54
C LYS A 55 9.35 21.91 11.38
N GLN A 56 10.38 21.83 10.54
CA GLN A 56 10.38 20.91 9.40
C GLN A 56 10.47 19.47 9.85
N ARG A 57 11.21 19.20 10.92
CA ARG A 57 11.32 17.86 11.50
C ARG A 57 9.95 17.34 11.97
N VAL A 58 9.16 18.18 12.60
CA VAL A 58 7.80 17.83 13.05
C VAL A 58 6.92 17.50 11.85
N VAL A 59 6.99 18.27 10.76
CA VAL A 59 6.23 18.02 9.54
C VAL A 59 6.58 16.63 8.97
N VAL A 60 7.85 16.30 8.88
CA VAL A 60 8.31 15.00 8.38
C VAL A 60 7.80 13.87 9.27
N LYS A 61 7.90 14.00 10.58
CA LYS A 61 7.40 12.98 11.52
C LYS A 61 5.91 12.75 11.38
N ASN A 62 5.14 13.80 11.16
CA ASN A 62 3.69 13.68 10.97
C ASN A 62 3.35 12.92 9.69
N ILE A 63 4.10 13.15 8.62
CA ILE A 63 3.91 12.40 7.37
C ILE A 63 4.21 10.92 7.59
N ILE A 64 5.30 10.60 8.30
CA ILE A 64 5.66 9.21 8.59
C ILE A 64 4.56 8.53 9.42
N HIS A 65 3.99 9.23 10.38
CA HIS A 65 2.88 8.72 11.17
C HIS A 65 1.66 8.41 10.29
N THR A 66 1.34 9.30 9.37
CA THR A 66 0.25 9.11 8.41
C THR A 66 0.50 7.89 7.53
N LEU A 67 1.73 7.68 7.06
CA LEU A 67 2.10 6.51 6.28
C LEU A 67 1.81 5.21 7.02
N ARG A 68 2.12 5.15 8.32
CA ARG A 68 1.85 3.98 9.15
C ARG A 68 0.35 3.70 9.26
N GLN A 69 -0.44 4.74 9.43
CA GLN A 69 -1.89 4.59 9.49
C GLN A 69 -2.46 4.10 8.17
N GLN A 70 -1.97 4.62 7.06
CA GLN A 70 -2.42 4.24 5.72
C GLN A 70 -2.01 2.80 5.39
N GLU A 71 -0.80 2.38 5.77
CA GLU A 71 -0.35 1.01 5.61
C GLU A 71 -1.24 0.05 6.40
N HIS A 72 -1.54 0.41 7.63
CA HIS A 72 -2.41 -0.40 8.49
C HIS A 72 -3.82 -0.54 7.89
N GLU A 73 -4.33 0.52 7.30
CA GLU A 73 -5.63 0.50 6.61
C GLU A 73 -5.60 -0.39 5.38
N ALA A 74 -4.54 -0.31 4.58
CA ALA A 74 -4.36 -1.18 3.41
C ALA A 74 -4.27 -2.65 3.83
N ASP A 75 -3.58 -2.96 4.93
CA ASP A 75 -3.49 -4.31 5.48
C ASP A 75 -4.86 -4.87 5.83
N LYS A 76 -5.75 -4.06 6.36
CA LYS A 76 -7.11 -4.50 6.67
C LYS A 76 -7.87 -4.91 5.41
N PHE A 77 -7.77 -4.13 4.34
CA PHE A 77 -8.42 -4.47 3.07
C PHE A 77 -7.83 -5.74 2.46
N GLU A 78 -6.51 -5.87 2.50
CA GLU A 78 -5.83 -7.08 2.03
C GLU A 78 -6.32 -8.31 2.79
N ASP A 79 -6.42 -8.22 4.11
CA ASP A 79 -6.85 -9.30 4.97
C ASP A 79 -8.30 -9.72 4.69
N ILE A 80 -9.18 -8.76 4.47
CA ILE A 80 -10.58 -9.02 4.10
C ILE A 80 -10.64 -9.81 2.80
N ILE A 81 -9.85 -9.41 1.79
CA ILE A 81 -9.80 -10.12 0.51
C ILE A 81 -9.33 -11.54 0.71
N LYS A 82 -8.24 -11.75 1.44
CA LYS A 82 -7.70 -13.09 1.68
C LYS A 82 -8.73 -14.00 2.34
N LYS A 83 -9.45 -13.51 3.33
CA LYS A 83 -10.49 -14.28 4.02
C LYS A 83 -11.62 -14.65 3.08
N LYS A 84 -12.06 -13.72 2.25
CA LYS A 84 -13.11 -13.99 1.26
C LYS A 84 -12.65 -15.00 0.21
N VAL A 85 -11.41 -14.88 -0.26
CA VAL A 85 -10.83 -15.77 -1.27
C VAL A 85 -10.80 -17.22 -0.76
N PHE A 86 -10.39 -17.43 0.49
CA PHE A 86 -10.34 -18.78 1.06
C PHE A 86 -11.71 -19.42 1.24
N ASN A 87 -12.77 -18.63 1.22
CA ASN A 87 -14.15 -19.13 1.30
C ASN A 87 -14.83 -19.28 -0.07
N LEU A 88 -14.10 -18.99 -1.16
CA LEU A 88 -14.65 -19.15 -2.50
C LEU A 88 -14.69 -20.63 -2.91
N GLU A 89 -15.72 -20.99 -3.65
CA GLU A 89 -15.78 -22.27 -4.36
C GLU A 89 -15.01 -22.13 -5.67
N ALA A 90 -13.69 -22.20 -5.60
CA ALA A 90 -12.81 -22.06 -6.74
C ALA A 90 -11.67 -23.06 -6.62
N ASP A 91 -10.99 -23.33 -7.72
CA ASP A 91 -9.83 -24.23 -7.70
C ASP A 91 -8.65 -23.59 -6.96
N ALA A 92 -7.69 -24.45 -6.56
CA ALA A 92 -6.52 -24.01 -5.79
C ALA A 92 -5.67 -22.99 -6.55
N VAL A 93 -5.59 -23.11 -7.86
CA VAL A 93 -4.80 -22.20 -8.70
C VAL A 93 -5.41 -20.80 -8.70
N THR A 94 -6.73 -20.70 -8.86
CA THR A 94 -7.45 -19.43 -8.81
C THR A 94 -7.30 -18.77 -7.46
N ILE A 95 -7.47 -19.53 -6.37
CA ILE A 95 -7.28 -19.03 -5.00
C ILE A 95 -5.86 -18.49 -4.83
N PHE A 96 -4.85 -19.25 -5.24
CA PHE A 96 -3.46 -18.83 -5.16
C PHE A 96 -3.22 -17.50 -5.88
N HIS A 97 -3.73 -17.37 -7.12
CA HIS A 97 -3.54 -16.15 -7.91
C HIS A 97 -4.23 -14.94 -7.27
N LEU A 98 -5.43 -15.11 -6.73
CA LEU A 98 -6.13 -14.01 -6.07
C LEU A 98 -5.42 -13.56 -4.79
N VAL A 99 -4.90 -14.49 -4.00
CA VAL A 99 -4.11 -14.16 -2.80
C VAL A 99 -2.84 -13.42 -3.19
N ARG A 100 -2.12 -13.91 -4.20
CA ARG A 100 -0.89 -13.26 -4.69
C ARG A 100 -1.16 -11.85 -5.20
N LEU A 101 -2.27 -11.66 -5.90
CA LEU A 101 -2.64 -10.33 -6.38
C LEU A 101 -2.87 -9.37 -5.21
N ALA A 102 -3.64 -9.80 -4.21
CA ALA A 102 -3.89 -8.98 -3.02
C ALA A 102 -2.58 -8.63 -2.29
N GLU A 103 -1.69 -9.61 -2.12
CA GLU A 103 -0.38 -9.40 -1.48
C GLU A 103 0.52 -8.45 -2.27
N THR A 104 0.51 -8.58 -3.60
CA THR A 104 1.31 -7.73 -4.47
C THR A 104 0.85 -6.27 -4.38
N ILE A 105 -0.46 -6.05 -4.41
CA ILE A 105 -1.00 -4.69 -4.27
C ILE A 105 -0.70 -4.13 -2.88
N GLY A 106 -0.92 -4.93 -1.83
CA GLY A 106 -0.68 -4.51 -0.45
C GLY A 106 0.79 -4.18 -0.18
N SER A 107 1.72 -4.85 -0.85
CA SER A 107 3.15 -4.60 -0.68
C SER A 107 3.57 -3.18 -1.06
N ILE A 108 2.79 -2.49 -1.87
CA ILE A 108 3.05 -1.09 -2.23
C ILE A 108 3.01 -0.21 -0.97
N ALA A 109 2.00 -0.39 -0.13
CA ALA A 109 1.87 0.34 1.12
C ALA A 109 2.99 -0.03 2.10
N ASP A 110 3.37 -1.30 2.17
CA ASP A 110 4.49 -1.77 3.02
C ASP A 110 5.80 -1.11 2.63
N HIS A 111 6.09 -1.02 1.34
CA HIS A 111 7.32 -0.38 0.86
C HIS A 111 7.33 1.11 1.16
N ALA A 112 6.20 1.79 1.04
CA ALA A 112 6.10 3.21 1.39
C ALA A 112 6.36 3.42 2.88
N GLN A 113 5.79 2.59 3.74
CA GLN A 113 6.01 2.66 5.18
C GLN A 113 7.49 2.40 5.53
N ASN A 114 8.10 1.39 4.90
CA ASN A 114 9.51 1.07 5.15
C ASN A 114 10.42 2.24 4.79
N ALA A 115 10.15 2.93 3.68
CA ALA A 115 10.87 4.13 3.30
C ALA A 115 10.72 5.22 4.36
N GLY A 116 9.51 5.40 4.89
CA GLY A 116 9.24 6.33 5.98
C GLY A 116 10.01 5.99 7.24
N ASP A 117 10.06 4.72 7.63
CA ASP A 117 10.79 4.27 8.82
C ASP A 117 12.29 4.50 8.68
N MET A 118 12.85 4.26 7.50
CA MET A 118 14.25 4.56 7.23
C MET A 118 14.55 6.05 7.35
N MET A 119 13.65 6.89 6.83
CA MET A 119 13.77 8.34 6.95
C MET A 119 13.71 8.78 8.41
N ARG A 120 12.82 8.18 9.20
CA ARG A 120 12.70 8.47 10.64
C ARG A 120 14.00 8.15 11.39
N ALA A 121 14.64 7.05 11.05
CA ALA A 121 15.93 6.68 11.65
C ALA A 121 16.99 7.73 11.36
N MET A 122 16.99 8.31 10.17
CA MET A 122 17.91 9.40 9.81
C MET A 122 17.61 10.68 10.59
N LEU A 123 16.34 10.98 10.86
CA LEU A 123 15.95 12.15 11.65
C LEU A 123 16.33 12.05 13.12
N ALA A 124 16.44 10.85 13.65
CA ALA A 124 16.78 10.61 15.04
C ALA A 124 18.24 10.94 15.37
N LYS A 125 19.05 11.09 14.35
CA LYS A 125 20.46 11.48 14.50
C LYS A 125 20.56 13.01 14.50
#